data_83d7957efe92df31d8cad0125bd84afd
#
_entry.id   83d7957efe92df31d8cad0125bd84afd
#
_cell.length_a   1.000
_cell.length_b   1.000
_cell.length_c   1.000
_cell.angle_alpha   90.00
_cell.angle_beta   90.00
_cell.angle_gamma   90.00
#
_symmetry.space_group_name_H-M   'P 1'
#
loop_
_entity.id
_entity.type
_entity.pdbx_description
1 polymer ?
#
loop_
_entity_poly.entity_id
_entity_poly.type
_entity_poly.pdbx_seq_one_letter_code
_entity_poly.pdbx_strand_id
1 'polypeptide(L)'
;DVSEQLVLDDSGDRYIKIVESSDGSRHDHSLKEGEVTNIHNILFTLNNPIAGAVNIRSDSGLHFITSPFDGTYLRMADQQTGAFQKDVEQELQLRSLYNLKGFQFVIPEPPLRGKFDWVKSEEGALGVQDALRLNITTNGKTESITVLGGKGIVNNMKKITVGGLDFYFKYGSKKLELPFAIRLNDFIAEKYPGTEKSYSSFMSKITVE
;
A
#
# COMPACT_ATOMS: atom_id res chain seq x y z
N ASP A 1 14.65 -3.51 -9.00
CA ASP A 1 13.58 -2.88 -8.23
C ASP A 1 12.63 -3.95 -7.69
N VAL A 2 12.10 -3.73 -6.50
CA VAL A 2 11.13 -4.60 -5.84
C VAL A 2 9.98 -3.77 -5.27
N SER A 3 8.80 -4.38 -5.17
CA SER A 3 7.64 -3.85 -4.45
C SER A 3 7.11 -4.90 -3.49
N GLU A 4 6.49 -4.46 -2.40
CA GLU A 4 5.83 -5.37 -1.47
C GLU A 4 4.47 -5.77 -2.05
N GLN A 5 4.23 -7.07 -2.20
CA GLN A 5 3.00 -7.60 -2.77
C GLN A 5 2.51 -8.80 -1.94
N LEU A 6 1.20 -9.01 -1.95
CA LEU A 6 0.61 -10.21 -1.37
C LEU A 6 0.88 -11.41 -2.29
N VAL A 7 1.69 -12.34 -1.81
CA VAL A 7 2.07 -13.56 -2.53
C VAL A 7 1.30 -14.74 -1.94
N LEU A 8 0.80 -15.63 -2.79
CA LEU A 8 0.10 -16.85 -2.36
C LEU A 8 1.03 -17.72 -1.51
N ASP A 9 0.53 -18.13 -0.34
CA ASP A 9 1.23 -19.00 0.59
C ASP A 9 0.18 -19.71 1.47
N ASP A 10 0.05 -21.02 1.33
CA ASP A 10 -0.95 -21.83 2.06
C ASP A 10 -0.78 -21.79 3.58
N SER A 11 0.43 -21.49 4.05
CA SER A 11 0.75 -21.28 5.47
C SER A 11 0.55 -19.85 5.95
N GLY A 12 0.27 -18.93 5.03
CA GLY A 12 0.08 -17.52 5.31
C GLY A 12 -1.27 -17.18 5.94
N ASP A 13 -1.43 -15.90 6.28
CA ASP A 13 -2.70 -15.36 6.74
C ASP A 13 -3.74 -15.34 5.62
N ARG A 14 -4.99 -15.19 5.99
CA ARG A 14 -6.09 -15.10 5.03
C ARG A 14 -6.43 -13.64 4.75
N TYR A 15 -6.56 -13.31 3.46
CA TYR A 15 -6.83 -11.95 2.98
C TYR A 15 -7.97 -11.95 1.98
N ILE A 16 -8.74 -10.86 1.95
CA ILE A 16 -9.64 -10.53 0.85
C ILE A 16 -9.24 -9.20 0.24
N LYS A 17 -9.28 -9.12 -1.08
CA LYS A 17 -8.94 -7.90 -1.82
C LYS A 17 -10.17 -7.03 -2.02
N ILE A 18 -10.01 -5.73 -1.74
CA ILE A 18 -10.97 -4.68 -2.07
C ILE A 18 -10.30 -3.74 -3.06
N VAL A 19 -10.94 -3.49 -4.18
CA VAL A 19 -10.45 -2.59 -5.25
C VAL A 19 -11.38 -1.42 -5.38
N GLU A 20 -10.83 -0.22 -5.39
CA GLU A 20 -11.60 1.03 -5.58
C GLU A 20 -10.84 2.02 -6.46
N SER A 21 -11.53 3.11 -6.87
CA SER A 21 -10.94 4.16 -7.71
C SER A 21 -11.54 5.54 -7.40
N SER A 22 -11.63 5.88 -6.13
CA SER A 22 -12.32 7.08 -5.64
C SER A 22 -11.70 8.40 -6.10
N ASP A 23 -10.40 8.41 -6.40
CA ASP A 23 -9.64 9.56 -6.92
C ASP A 23 -9.35 9.48 -8.42
N GLY A 24 -9.93 8.50 -9.12
CA GLY A 24 -9.68 8.23 -10.54
C GLY A 24 -8.50 7.28 -10.79
N SER A 25 -7.75 6.90 -9.75
CA SER A 25 -6.69 5.89 -9.82
C SER A 25 -7.16 4.60 -9.14
N ARG A 26 -6.67 3.47 -9.62
CA ARG A 26 -6.97 2.18 -9.00
C ARG A 26 -6.17 1.98 -7.72
N HIS A 27 -6.86 1.63 -6.64
CA HIS A 27 -6.27 1.24 -5.37
C HIS A 27 -6.71 -0.17 -4.97
N ASP A 28 -5.74 -1.00 -4.64
CA ASP A 28 -5.93 -2.37 -4.19
C ASP A 28 -5.63 -2.44 -2.68
N HIS A 29 -6.63 -2.80 -1.89
CA HIS A 29 -6.50 -2.96 -0.45
C HIS A 29 -6.60 -4.45 -0.09
N SER A 30 -5.66 -4.96 0.71
CA SER A 30 -5.67 -6.32 1.24
C SER A 30 -6.17 -6.31 2.68
N LEU A 31 -7.38 -6.78 2.88
CA LEU A 31 -8.01 -6.87 4.20
C LEU A 31 -7.64 -8.21 4.83
N LYS A 32 -6.88 -8.17 5.93
CA LYS A 32 -6.46 -9.35 6.67
C LYS A 32 -7.59 -9.87 7.56
N GLU A 33 -7.77 -11.18 7.62
CA GLU A 33 -8.73 -11.84 8.49
C GLU A 33 -8.47 -11.48 9.97
N GLY A 34 -9.52 -11.12 10.69
CA GLY A 34 -9.44 -10.73 12.09
C GLY A 34 -9.05 -9.28 12.35
N GLU A 35 -8.61 -8.54 11.34
CA GLU A 35 -8.22 -7.14 11.46
C GLU A 35 -9.30 -6.18 10.96
N VAL A 36 -9.18 -4.90 11.36
CA VAL A 36 -10.02 -3.79 10.89
C VAL A 36 -9.21 -2.93 9.97
N THR A 37 -9.71 -2.70 8.76
CA THR A 37 -9.09 -1.81 7.79
C THR A 37 -10.01 -0.62 7.52
N ASN A 38 -9.45 0.60 7.56
CA ASN A 38 -10.17 1.82 7.21
C ASN A 38 -9.85 2.18 5.75
N ILE A 39 -10.87 2.25 4.91
CA ILE A 39 -10.77 2.70 3.52
C ILE A 39 -11.75 3.86 3.36
N HIS A 40 -11.23 5.06 3.12
CA HIS A 40 -12.03 6.29 2.96
C HIS A 40 -13.10 6.52 4.05
N ASN A 41 -12.70 6.34 5.33
CA ASN A 41 -13.56 6.45 6.51
C ASN A 41 -14.70 5.41 6.61
N ILE A 42 -14.63 4.35 5.83
CA ILE A 42 -15.47 3.16 5.98
C ILE A 42 -14.58 2.04 6.54
N LEU A 43 -15.03 1.46 7.64
CA LEU A 43 -14.33 0.33 8.26
C LEU A 43 -14.76 -0.97 7.57
N PHE A 44 -13.79 -1.83 7.29
CA PHE A 44 -14.00 -3.16 6.72
C PHE A 44 -13.39 -4.21 7.62
N THR A 45 -14.03 -5.37 7.70
CA THR A 45 -13.52 -6.53 8.44
C THR A 45 -13.74 -7.82 7.63
N LEU A 46 -12.87 -8.80 7.84
CA LEU A 46 -13.02 -10.18 7.34
C LEU A 46 -13.09 -11.13 8.55
N ASN A 47 -14.21 -11.87 8.68
CA ASN A 47 -14.45 -12.82 9.77
C ASN A 47 -14.24 -12.26 11.19
N ASN A 48 -14.42 -10.95 11.35
CA ASN A 48 -14.33 -10.26 12.64
C ASN A 48 -15.46 -9.20 12.72
N PRO A 49 -16.71 -9.59 13.00
CA PRO A 49 -17.84 -8.70 12.92
C PRO A 49 -17.75 -7.59 13.98
N ILE A 50 -17.73 -6.34 13.50
CA ILE A 50 -17.68 -5.14 14.34
C ILE A 50 -18.85 -4.23 13.97
N ALA A 51 -19.52 -3.69 14.99
CA ALA A 51 -20.60 -2.73 14.78
C ALA A 51 -20.10 -1.48 14.05
N GLY A 52 -20.86 -1.01 13.06
CA GLY A 52 -20.50 0.16 12.26
C GLY A 52 -19.49 -0.10 11.13
N ALA A 53 -19.00 -1.32 10.97
CA ALA A 53 -18.12 -1.71 9.86
C ALA A 53 -18.91 -2.47 8.78
N VAL A 54 -18.36 -2.47 7.57
CA VAL A 54 -18.74 -3.44 6.53
C VAL A 54 -18.07 -4.76 6.88
N ASN A 55 -18.87 -5.73 7.29
CA ASN A 55 -18.40 -7.03 7.73
C ASN A 55 -18.52 -8.04 6.59
N ILE A 56 -17.40 -8.63 6.21
CA ILE A 56 -17.34 -9.72 5.25
C ILE A 56 -17.15 -11.01 6.03
N ARG A 57 -18.05 -11.94 5.84
CA ARG A 57 -17.94 -13.30 6.41
C ARG A 57 -17.68 -14.29 5.29
N SER A 58 -16.67 -15.10 5.47
CA SER A 58 -16.30 -16.14 4.51
C SER A 58 -16.03 -17.45 5.23
N ASP A 59 -16.87 -18.42 4.96
CA ASP A 59 -16.79 -19.75 5.54
C ASP A 59 -17.13 -20.80 4.48
N SER A 60 -16.32 -21.88 4.41
CA SER A 60 -16.57 -23.07 3.59
C SER A 60 -16.95 -22.78 2.12
N GLY A 61 -16.34 -21.74 1.54
CA GLY A 61 -16.60 -21.33 0.15
C GLY A 61 -17.82 -20.43 -0.05
N LEU A 62 -18.59 -20.17 1.02
CA LEU A 62 -19.68 -19.20 1.02
C LEU A 62 -19.19 -17.86 1.54
N HIS A 63 -19.66 -16.78 0.93
CA HIS A 63 -19.25 -15.42 1.27
C HIS A 63 -20.48 -14.54 1.48
N PHE A 64 -20.46 -13.75 2.56
CA PHE A 64 -21.55 -12.88 2.93
C PHE A 64 -21.01 -11.48 3.25
N ILE A 65 -21.88 -10.49 3.10
CA ILE A 65 -21.59 -9.10 3.43
C ILE A 65 -22.72 -8.52 4.28
N THR A 66 -22.35 -7.80 5.33
CA THR A 66 -23.25 -6.97 6.14
C THR A 66 -22.70 -5.55 6.16
N SER A 67 -23.52 -4.56 5.87
CA SER A 67 -23.13 -3.15 5.82
C SER A 67 -23.89 -2.34 6.87
N PRO A 68 -23.25 -1.35 7.52
CA PRO A 68 -23.94 -0.40 8.39
C PRO A 68 -24.73 0.67 7.60
N PHE A 69 -24.77 0.54 6.27
CA PHE A 69 -25.46 1.45 5.36
C PHE A 69 -26.28 0.65 4.34
N ASP A 70 -27.40 1.23 3.91
CA ASP A 70 -28.06 0.79 2.68
C ASP A 70 -27.14 1.01 1.49
N GLY A 71 -27.24 0.17 0.47
CA GLY A 71 -26.41 0.28 -0.69
C GLY A 71 -26.96 -0.49 -1.88
N THR A 72 -26.23 -0.41 -2.97
CA THR A 72 -26.54 -1.13 -4.22
C THR A 72 -25.31 -1.84 -4.72
N TYR A 73 -25.52 -2.84 -5.56
CA TYR A 73 -24.46 -3.44 -6.35
C TYR A 73 -24.88 -3.63 -7.81
N LEU A 74 -23.91 -3.58 -8.69
CA LEU A 74 -24.03 -3.92 -10.10
C LEU A 74 -23.14 -5.12 -10.39
N ARG A 75 -23.72 -6.24 -10.73
CA ARG A 75 -22.99 -7.45 -11.13
C ARG A 75 -22.43 -7.26 -12.55
N MET A 76 -21.10 -7.31 -12.68
CA MET A 76 -20.45 -6.98 -13.97
C MET A 76 -20.70 -8.01 -15.05
N ALA A 77 -20.99 -9.26 -14.69
CA ALA A 77 -21.16 -10.36 -15.66
C ALA A 77 -22.40 -10.23 -16.53
N ASP A 78 -23.49 -9.74 -15.99
CA ASP A 78 -24.81 -9.68 -16.66
C ASP A 78 -25.52 -8.34 -16.44
N GLN A 79 -24.85 -7.37 -15.84
CA GLN A 79 -25.33 -6.01 -15.56
C GLN A 79 -26.60 -5.97 -14.68
N GLN A 80 -26.89 -7.04 -13.95
CA GLN A 80 -27.97 -7.04 -12.99
C GLN A 80 -27.63 -6.18 -11.78
N THR A 81 -28.59 -5.36 -11.38
CA THR A 81 -28.50 -4.53 -10.19
C THR A 81 -29.25 -5.18 -9.03
N GLY A 82 -28.69 -5.03 -7.83
CA GLY A 82 -29.37 -5.40 -6.60
C GLY A 82 -29.18 -4.32 -5.55
N ALA A 83 -29.98 -4.39 -4.50
CA ALA A 83 -29.87 -3.52 -3.33
C ALA A 83 -29.66 -4.38 -2.10
N PHE A 84 -28.95 -3.83 -1.11
CA PHE A 84 -28.84 -4.43 0.20
C PHE A 84 -29.21 -3.44 1.28
N GLN A 85 -29.81 -3.99 2.33
CA GLN A 85 -30.33 -3.20 3.44
C GLN A 85 -29.28 -3.12 4.55
N LYS A 86 -29.30 -1.99 5.22
CA LYS A 86 -28.48 -1.76 6.42
C LYS A 86 -28.67 -2.87 7.44
N ASP A 87 -27.53 -3.36 7.98
CA ASP A 87 -27.45 -4.35 9.06
C ASP A 87 -28.09 -5.73 8.71
N VAL A 88 -28.36 -5.99 7.43
CA VAL A 88 -28.85 -7.27 6.93
C VAL A 88 -27.72 -8.03 6.26
N GLU A 89 -27.47 -9.26 6.70
CA GLU A 89 -26.50 -10.14 6.05
C GLU A 89 -27.09 -10.69 4.75
N GLN A 90 -26.29 -10.64 3.68
CA GLN A 90 -26.65 -11.19 2.38
C GLN A 90 -25.43 -11.79 1.69
N GLU A 91 -25.68 -12.60 0.67
CA GLU A 91 -24.64 -13.21 -0.12
C GLU A 91 -23.77 -12.15 -0.81
N LEU A 92 -22.46 -12.29 -0.67
CA LEU A 92 -21.48 -11.42 -1.32
C LEU A 92 -21.37 -11.79 -2.80
N GLN A 93 -21.74 -10.85 -3.66
CA GLN A 93 -21.60 -10.99 -5.11
C GLN A 93 -20.19 -10.58 -5.53
N LEU A 94 -19.30 -11.53 -5.74
CA LEU A 94 -17.95 -11.27 -6.24
C LEU A 94 -18.02 -10.63 -7.65
N ARG A 95 -17.01 -9.85 -7.99
CA ARG A 95 -16.91 -9.12 -9.28
C ARG A 95 -18.12 -8.23 -9.55
N SER A 96 -18.67 -7.64 -8.51
CA SER A 96 -19.74 -6.68 -8.57
C SER A 96 -19.27 -5.32 -8.05
N LEU A 97 -19.74 -4.27 -8.68
CA LEU A 97 -19.49 -2.90 -8.24
C LEU A 97 -20.47 -2.55 -7.13
N TYR A 98 -19.99 -2.49 -5.91
CA TYR A 98 -20.74 -2.05 -4.74
C TYR A 98 -20.72 -0.52 -4.63
N ASN A 99 -21.83 0.06 -4.19
CA ASN A 99 -21.94 1.49 -3.88
C ASN A 99 -22.53 1.66 -2.47
N LEU A 100 -21.73 2.22 -1.57
CA LEU A 100 -22.08 2.57 -0.20
C LEU A 100 -21.94 4.07 -0.01
N LYS A 101 -23.03 4.82 0.05
CA LYS A 101 -23.00 6.28 0.24
C LYS A 101 -22.07 7.02 -0.74
N GLY A 102 -21.98 6.56 -1.99
CA GLY A 102 -21.11 7.14 -3.00
C GLY A 102 -19.69 6.55 -3.06
N PHE A 103 -19.28 5.79 -2.05
CA PHE A 103 -18.04 5.02 -2.13
C PHE A 103 -18.26 3.75 -2.96
N GLN A 104 -17.49 3.60 -4.02
CA GLN A 104 -17.59 2.48 -4.94
C GLN A 104 -16.39 1.55 -4.81
N PHE A 105 -16.65 0.25 -4.70
CA PHE A 105 -15.60 -0.76 -4.62
C PHE A 105 -16.03 -2.08 -5.23
N VAL A 106 -15.05 -2.91 -5.52
CA VAL A 106 -15.22 -4.28 -6.05
C VAL A 106 -14.45 -5.25 -5.18
N ILE A 107 -15.06 -6.41 -4.94
CA ILE A 107 -14.36 -7.58 -4.37
C ILE A 107 -14.18 -8.58 -5.52
N PRO A 108 -12.97 -8.65 -6.12
CA PRO A 108 -12.77 -9.36 -7.39
C PRO A 108 -12.74 -10.88 -7.24
N GLU A 109 -12.30 -11.37 -6.09
CA GLU A 109 -12.03 -12.80 -5.86
C GLU A 109 -12.30 -13.20 -4.41
N PRO A 110 -12.52 -14.49 -4.13
CA PRO A 110 -12.70 -14.98 -2.77
C PRO A 110 -11.43 -14.76 -1.94
N PRO A 111 -11.53 -14.87 -0.59
CA PRO A 111 -10.36 -14.78 0.26
C PRO A 111 -9.31 -15.83 -0.10
N LEU A 112 -8.06 -15.41 -0.10
CA LEU A 112 -6.89 -16.24 -0.38
C LEU A 112 -5.93 -16.26 0.82
N ARG A 113 -5.11 -17.30 0.92
CA ARG A 113 -4.01 -17.36 1.87
C ARG A 113 -2.74 -16.82 1.22
N GLY A 114 -2.01 -16.02 1.98
CA GLY A 114 -0.79 -15.40 1.48
C GLY A 114 0.00 -14.69 2.57
N LYS A 115 1.13 -14.16 2.15
CA LYS A 115 1.97 -13.27 2.94
C LYS A 115 2.47 -12.12 2.08
N PHE A 116 2.73 -10.98 2.69
CA PHE A 116 3.43 -9.91 1.99
C PHE A 116 4.91 -10.27 1.85
N ASP A 117 5.42 -10.17 0.63
CA ASP A 117 6.82 -10.38 0.30
C ASP A 117 7.29 -9.40 -0.77
N TRP A 118 8.60 -9.21 -0.82
CA TRP A 118 9.24 -8.35 -1.81
C TRP A 118 9.43 -9.10 -3.11
N VAL A 119 8.70 -8.71 -4.13
CA VAL A 119 8.79 -9.30 -5.47
C VAL A 119 9.38 -8.31 -6.46
N LYS A 120 9.97 -8.82 -7.53
CA LYS A 120 10.49 -7.99 -8.60
C LYS A 120 9.34 -7.15 -9.19
N SER A 121 9.55 -5.85 -9.24
CA SER A 121 8.58 -4.90 -9.81
C SER A 121 8.63 -4.90 -11.33
N GLU A 122 7.52 -4.55 -11.96
CA GLU A 122 7.50 -4.22 -13.38
C GLU A 122 8.26 -2.92 -13.64
N GLU A 123 8.77 -2.77 -14.84
CA GLU A 123 9.48 -1.57 -15.25
C GLU A 123 8.55 -0.34 -15.22
N GLY A 124 8.98 0.72 -14.54
CA GLY A 124 8.20 1.95 -14.39
C GLY A 124 7.18 1.96 -13.25
N ALA A 125 7.11 0.92 -12.42
CA ALA A 125 6.26 0.93 -11.23
C ALA A 125 6.65 2.05 -10.26
N LEU A 126 5.65 2.71 -9.64
CA LEU A 126 5.86 3.75 -8.64
C LEU A 126 6.10 3.14 -7.24
N GLY A 127 6.83 3.86 -6.39
CA GLY A 127 7.05 3.45 -4.99
C GLY A 127 7.98 2.25 -4.82
N VAL A 128 8.70 1.84 -5.86
CA VAL A 128 9.65 0.73 -5.83
C VAL A 128 10.94 1.11 -5.10
N GLN A 129 11.60 0.11 -4.54
CA GLN A 129 12.93 0.22 -3.94
C GLN A 129 13.85 -0.84 -4.53
N ASP A 130 15.16 -0.59 -4.45
CA ASP A 130 16.14 -1.62 -4.71
C ASP A 130 16.24 -2.56 -3.51
N ALA A 131 16.39 -3.84 -3.75
CA ALA A 131 16.69 -4.83 -2.73
C ALA A 131 18.12 -5.35 -2.89
N LEU A 132 18.90 -5.27 -1.83
CA LEU A 132 20.23 -5.85 -1.75
C LEU A 132 20.21 -7.01 -0.76
N ARG A 133 20.43 -8.24 -1.24
CA ARG A 133 20.56 -9.42 -0.40
C ARG A 133 22.03 -9.68 -0.08
N LEU A 134 22.34 -9.74 1.21
CA LEU A 134 23.67 -9.98 1.73
C LEU A 134 23.70 -11.31 2.48
N ASN A 135 24.74 -12.12 2.20
CA ASN A 135 25.07 -13.32 2.96
C ASN A 135 26.25 -13.00 3.88
N ILE A 136 26.08 -13.18 5.17
CA ILE A 136 27.11 -12.89 6.19
C ILE A 136 27.57 -14.22 6.77
N THR A 137 28.85 -14.47 6.68
CA THR A 137 29.46 -15.68 7.25
C THR A 137 30.45 -15.30 8.33
N THR A 138 30.27 -15.83 9.54
CA THR A 138 31.20 -15.69 10.64
C THR A 138 31.11 -16.90 11.58
N ASN A 139 32.24 -17.32 12.13
CA ASN A 139 32.34 -18.49 13.04
C ASN A 139 31.66 -19.75 12.47
N GLY A 140 31.79 -19.97 11.15
CA GLY A 140 31.20 -21.15 10.45
C GLY A 140 29.67 -21.12 10.30
N LYS A 141 29.00 -20.02 10.68
CA LYS A 141 27.57 -19.79 10.45
C LYS A 141 27.35 -18.78 9.35
N THR A 142 26.37 -19.04 8.51
CA THR A 142 25.96 -18.12 7.42
C THR A 142 24.49 -17.77 7.60
N GLU A 143 24.19 -16.48 7.58
CA GLU A 143 22.85 -15.94 7.60
C GLU A 143 22.67 -14.93 6.46
N SER A 144 21.42 -14.76 6.01
CA SER A 144 21.10 -13.83 4.93
C SER A 144 20.22 -12.69 5.46
N ILE A 145 20.48 -11.47 4.99
CA ILE A 145 19.64 -10.30 5.25
C ILE A 145 19.35 -9.57 3.94
N THR A 146 18.11 -9.13 3.78
CA THR A 146 17.73 -8.23 2.69
C THR A 146 17.55 -6.82 3.22
N VAL A 147 18.27 -5.87 2.65
CA VAL A 147 18.15 -4.43 2.93
C VAL A 147 17.59 -3.74 1.71
N LEU A 148 16.63 -2.85 1.96
CA LEU A 148 15.95 -2.08 0.93
C LEU A 148 16.54 -0.68 0.88
N GLY A 149 16.53 -0.06 -0.30
CA GLY A 149 17.06 1.28 -0.48
C GLY A 149 16.95 1.76 -1.90
N GLY A 150 17.88 2.61 -2.29
CA GLY A 150 17.95 3.18 -3.63
C GLY A 150 18.41 4.63 -3.62
N LYS A 151 18.50 5.23 -4.78
CA LYS A 151 18.87 6.63 -4.96
C LYS A 151 17.82 7.55 -4.33
N GLY A 152 18.23 8.44 -3.43
CA GLY A 152 17.35 9.37 -2.73
C GLY A 152 16.65 8.76 -1.50
N ILE A 153 16.73 7.45 -1.27
CA ILE A 153 16.07 6.76 -0.17
C ILE A 153 17.03 6.69 1.04
N VAL A 154 16.50 7.02 2.21
CA VAL A 154 17.21 6.92 3.50
C VAL A 154 16.41 6.02 4.41
N ASN A 155 16.77 4.73 4.47
CA ASN A 155 16.11 3.74 5.31
C ASN A 155 16.78 3.63 6.69
N ASN A 156 16.08 3.01 7.62
CA ASN A 156 16.62 2.66 8.93
C ASN A 156 17.62 1.49 8.83
N MET A 157 18.53 1.41 9.80
CA MET A 157 19.45 0.28 9.91
C MET A 157 18.68 -1.00 10.27
N LYS A 158 19.00 -2.09 9.59
CA LYS A 158 18.59 -3.45 9.97
C LYS A 158 19.72 -4.14 10.70
N LYS A 159 19.39 -4.81 11.82
CA LYS A 159 20.30 -5.61 12.60
C LYS A 159 20.15 -7.09 12.26
N ILE A 160 21.27 -7.81 12.20
CA ILE A 160 21.31 -9.28 12.17
C ILE A 160 22.44 -9.77 13.07
N THR A 161 22.22 -10.87 13.78
CA THR A 161 23.23 -11.50 14.65
C THR A 161 23.69 -12.80 14.00
N VAL A 162 24.97 -12.92 13.69
CA VAL A 162 25.56 -14.10 13.05
C VAL A 162 26.78 -14.53 13.85
N GLY A 163 26.85 -15.82 14.21
CA GLY A 163 27.99 -16.39 14.95
C GLY A 163 28.33 -15.67 16.27
N GLY A 164 27.32 -15.02 16.90
CA GLY A 164 27.48 -14.26 18.13
C GLY A 164 27.92 -12.80 17.94
N LEU A 165 28.02 -12.32 16.72
CA LEU A 165 28.33 -10.93 16.39
C LEU A 165 27.12 -10.22 15.83
N ASP A 166 26.93 -8.96 16.21
CA ASP A 166 25.85 -8.08 15.73
C ASP A 166 26.34 -7.24 14.56
N PHE A 167 25.59 -7.33 13.44
CA PHE A 167 25.85 -6.54 12.24
C PHE A 167 24.69 -5.60 11.97
N TYR A 168 25.00 -4.39 11.51
CA TYR A 168 24.03 -3.36 11.19
C TYR A 168 24.23 -2.94 9.74
N PHE A 169 23.16 -3.06 8.95
CA PHE A 169 23.18 -2.75 7.52
C PHE A 169 22.17 -1.65 7.19
N LYS A 170 22.58 -0.78 6.30
CA LYS A 170 21.76 0.25 5.70
C LYS A 170 22.12 0.37 4.22
N TYR A 171 21.11 0.40 3.36
CA TYR A 171 21.30 0.61 1.93
C TYR A 171 20.53 1.87 1.51
N GLY A 172 21.12 2.67 0.62
CA GLY A 172 20.55 3.91 0.10
C GLY A 172 21.49 5.09 0.09
N SER A 173 20.95 6.29 0.01
CA SER A 173 21.72 7.52 -0.03
C SER A 173 22.42 7.81 1.31
N LYS A 174 23.68 8.18 1.21
CA LYS A 174 24.46 8.64 2.37
C LYS A 174 24.21 10.13 2.59
N LYS A 175 23.87 10.51 3.80
CA LYS A 175 23.83 11.92 4.20
C LYS A 175 25.26 12.41 4.44
N LEU A 176 25.69 13.40 3.69
CA LEU A 176 26.97 14.06 3.91
C LEU A 176 26.69 15.45 4.48
N GLU A 177 27.29 15.74 5.60
CA GLU A 177 27.29 17.09 6.16
C GLU A 177 28.29 17.93 5.40
N LEU A 178 27.86 19.10 4.98
CA LEU A 178 28.73 20.08 4.32
C LEU A 178 29.43 20.93 5.40
N PRO A 179 30.68 21.35 5.17
CA PRO A 179 31.42 22.20 6.12
C PRO A 179 30.93 23.67 6.09
N PHE A 180 29.81 23.94 5.47
CA PHE A 180 29.20 25.26 5.34
C PHE A 180 27.68 25.12 5.35
N ALA A 181 26.99 26.20 5.69
CA ALA A 181 25.55 26.32 5.54
C ALA A 181 25.18 27.19 4.34
N ILE A 182 24.00 26.94 3.78
CA ILE A 182 23.43 27.76 2.70
C ILE A 182 22.13 28.36 3.23
N ARG A 183 22.10 29.70 3.28
CA ARG A 183 20.88 30.45 3.61
C ARG A 183 20.20 30.92 2.34
N LEU A 184 18.94 30.58 2.16
CA LEU A 184 18.10 31.16 1.11
C LEU A 184 17.64 32.55 1.56
N ASN A 185 18.04 33.59 0.81
CA ASN A 185 17.66 34.97 1.10
C ASN A 185 16.39 35.37 0.33
N ASP A 186 16.26 34.90 -0.90
CA ASP A 186 15.14 35.26 -1.78
C ASP A 186 14.94 34.19 -2.85
N PHE A 187 13.68 33.95 -3.23
CA PHE A 187 13.31 33.03 -4.31
C PHE A 187 12.43 33.78 -5.32
N ILE A 188 12.91 33.93 -6.53
CA ILE A 188 12.22 34.64 -7.59
C ILE A 188 11.76 33.65 -8.64
N ALA A 189 10.45 33.66 -8.93
CA ALA A 189 9.85 32.87 -9.99
C ALA A 189 9.25 33.85 -11.02
N GLU A 190 9.85 33.94 -12.20
CA GLU A 190 9.39 34.81 -13.28
C GLU A 190 8.38 34.06 -14.14
N LYS A 191 7.30 34.71 -14.51
CA LYS A 191 6.26 34.17 -15.37
C LYS A 191 6.48 34.55 -16.83
N TYR A 192 6.00 33.69 -17.74
CA TYR A 192 5.88 34.12 -19.13
C TYR A 192 4.88 35.29 -19.25
N PRO A 193 5.16 36.29 -20.10
CA PRO A 193 4.23 37.39 -20.34
C PRO A 193 2.84 36.85 -20.74
N GLY A 194 1.80 37.36 -20.07
CA GLY A 194 0.41 36.98 -20.35
C GLY A 194 -0.07 35.64 -19.74
N THR A 195 0.74 35.02 -18.86
CA THR A 195 0.33 33.78 -18.17
C THR A 195 0.33 33.95 -16.65
N GLU A 196 -0.62 33.33 -15.97
CA GLU A 196 -0.67 33.32 -14.49
C GLU A 196 -0.05 32.07 -13.87
N LYS A 197 0.03 30.96 -14.59
CA LYS A 197 0.43 29.64 -14.07
C LYS A 197 1.70 29.07 -14.71
N SER A 198 2.24 29.71 -15.75
CA SER A 198 3.45 29.23 -16.43
C SER A 198 4.64 30.10 -16.08
N TYR A 199 5.69 29.49 -15.57
CA TYR A 199 6.93 30.17 -15.15
C TYR A 199 8.01 30.00 -16.23
N SER A 200 8.73 31.08 -16.51
CA SER A 200 9.84 31.16 -17.49
C SER A 200 11.20 30.88 -16.85
N SER A 201 11.38 31.28 -15.59
CA SER A 201 12.64 31.08 -14.88
C SER A 201 12.42 30.99 -13.36
N PHE A 202 13.39 30.37 -12.71
CA PHE A 202 13.47 30.30 -11.24
C PHE A 202 14.88 30.72 -10.83
N MET A 203 14.99 31.61 -9.85
CA MET A 203 16.26 32.09 -9.31
C MET A 203 16.24 32.05 -7.79
N SER A 204 17.30 31.52 -7.18
CA SER A 204 17.52 31.57 -5.73
C SER A 204 18.70 32.49 -5.43
N LYS A 205 18.48 33.50 -4.60
CA LYS A 205 19.58 34.30 -4.02
C LYS A 205 19.98 33.64 -2.71
N ILE A 206 21.24 33.24 -2.62
CA ILE A 206 21.75 32.48 -1.46
C ILE A 206 22.97 33.20 -0.86
N THR A 207 23.18 32.95 0.43
CA THR A 207 24.44 33.25 1.14
C THR A 207 25.03 31.91 1.61
N VAL A 208 26.33 31.75 1.43
CA VAL A 208 27.11 30.64 1.98
C VAL A 208 27.72 31.11 3.28
N GLU A 209 27.50 30.38 4.37
CA GLU A 209 27.94 30.66 5.74
C GLU A 209 28.93 29.62 6.25
#